data_db732685a20a1048ac6bed13c1f8b067
#
_entry.id   db732685a20a1048ac6bed13c1f8b067
#
_cell.length_a   1.000
_cell.length_b   1.000
_cell.length_c   1.000
_cell.angle_alpha   90.00
_cell.angle_beta   90.00
_cell.angle_gamma   90.00
#
_symmetry.space_group_name_H-M   'P 1'
#
loop_
_entity.id
_entity.type
_entity.pdbx_description
1 polymer ?
#
loop_
_entity_poly.entity_id
_entity_poly.type
_entity_poly.pdbx_seq_one_letter_code
_entity_poly.pdbx_strand_id
1 'polypeptide(L)' 'MNNKRHVISLLMENKAGALSRVVGLFSARGFNIENLNVAPTQDETVSRLTLVTYCDEKLMEQIN' A
#
# COMPACT_ATOMS: atom_id res chain seq x y z
N MET A 1 2.19 -19.68 -11.38
CA MET A 1 2.13 -18.59 -10.42
C MET A 1 0.89 -17.76 -10.62
N ASN A 2 0.16 -17.54 -9.57
CA ASN A 2 -1.11 -16.83 -9.63
C ASN A 2 -0.97 -15.41 -9.13
N ASN A 3 -0.47 -14.54 -9.99
CA ASN A 3 -0.47 -13.11 -9.67
C ASN A 3 -1.88 -12.58 -9.85
N LYS A 4 -2.42 -12.06 -8.78
CA LYS A 4 -3.73 -11.47 -8.78
C LYS A 4 -3.66 -9.99 -8.44
N ARG A 5 -4.63 -9.26 -8.95
CA ARG A 5 -4.78 -7.85 -8.64
C ARG A 5 -5.41 -7.70 -7.27
N HIS A 6 -4.74 -6.96 -6.41
CA HIS A 6 -5.23 -6.69 -5.07
C HIS A 6 -5.37 -5.19 -4.85
N VAL A 7 -6.43 -4.80 -4.18
CA VAL A 7 -6.62 -3.41 -3.76
C VAL A 7 -6.49 -3.36 -2.26
N ILE A 8 -5.52 -2.60 -1.79
CA ILE A 8 -5.22 -2.47 -0.37
C ILE A 8 -5.50 -1.04 0.06
N SER A 9 -6.31 -0.87 1.10
CA SER A 9 -6.59 0.44 1.64
C SER A 9 -6.15 0.48 3.10
N LEU A 10 -5.39 1.51 3.45
CA LEU A 10 -4.92 1.66 4.81
C LEU A 10 -4.86 3.13 5.20
N LEU A 11 -4.83 3.38 6.49
CA LEU A 11 -4.64 4.72 7.03
C LEU A 11 -3.17 4.90 7.37
N MET A 12 -2.64 6.09 7.08
CA MET A 12 -1.27 6.40 7.43
C MET A 12 -1.19 7.80 8.00
N GLU A 13 -0.24 8.00 8.90
CA GLU A 13 0.00 9.32 9.46
C GLU A 13 0.62 10.24 8.42
N ASN A 14 0.19 11.50 8.43
CA ASN A 14 0.72 12.52 7.54
C ASN A 14 2.07 13.03 8.05
N LYS A 15 3.08 12.20 7.96
CA LYS A 15 4.44 12.54 8.34
C LYS A 15 5.36 12.46 7.14
N ALA A 16 6.40 13.28 7.17
CA ALA A 16 7.42 13.23 6.13
C ALA A 16 8.00 11.82 6.05
N GLY A 17 8.07 11.28 4.85
CA GLY A 17 8.63 9.96 4.62
C GLY A 17 7.68 8.79 4.84
N ALA A 18 6.47 9.02 5.35
CA ALA A 18 5.53 7.93 5.60
C ALA A 18 5.15 7.20 4.32
N LEU A 19 4.86 7.95 3.27
CA LEU A 19 4.51 7.35 1.98
C LEU A 19 5.67 6.55 1.40
N SER A 20 6.87 7.11 1.45
CA SER A 20 8.07 6.40 0.96
C SER A 20 8.30 5.11 1.71
N ARG A 21 8.05 5.12 3.01
CA ARG A 21 8.22 3.94 3.85
C ARG A 21 7.25 2.84 3.44
N VAL A 22 5.98 3.20 3.24
CA VAL A 22 4.96 2.24 2.83
C VAL A 22 5.29 1.65 1.47
N VAL A 23 5.59 2.51 0.50
CA VAL A 23 5.95 2.07 -0.84
C VAL A 23 7.18 1.18 -0.81
N GLY A 24 8.18 1.55 -0.01
CA GLY A 24 9.40 0.76 0.13
C GLY A 24 9.14 -0.63 0.69
N LEU A 25 8.24 -0.75 1.66
CA LEU A 25 7.89 -2.06 2.23
C LEU A 25 7.29 -2.98 1.18
N PHE A 26 6.37 -2.47 0.37
CA PHE A 26 5.76 -3.27 -0.68
C PHE A 26 6.78 -3.64 -1.75
N SER A 27 7.59 -2.69 -2.19
CA SER A 27 8.61 -2.96 -3.21
C SER A 27 9.64 -3.97 -2.73
N ALA A 28 10.06 -3.86 -1.47
CA ALA A 28 11.06 -4.79 -0.92
C ALA A 28 10.56 -6.22 -0.84
N ARG A 29 9.24 -6.41 -0.77
CA ARG A 29 8.64 -7.74 -0.71
C ARG A 29 8.23 -8.28 -2.07
N GLY A 30 8.58 -7.58 -3.14
CA GLY A 30 8.31 -8.06 -4.48
C GLY A 30 6.92 -7.74 -5.01
N PHE A 31 6.20 -6.84 -4.38
CA PHE A 31 4.90 -6.39 -4.88
C PHE A 31 5.08 -5.42 -6.02
N ASN A 32 4.36 -5.63 -7.10
CA ASN A 32 4.36 -4.73 -8.24
C ASN A 32 3.21 -3.74 -8.07
N ILE A 33 3.55 -2.49 -7.75
CA ILE A 33 2.55 -1.44 -7.54
C ILE A 33 2.09 -0.89 -8.88
N GLU A 34 0.81 -1.05 -9.18
CA GLU A 34 0.24 -0.54 -10.42
C GLU A 34 -0.31 0.86 -10.25
N ASN A 35 -0.91 1.14 -9.11
CA ASN A 35 -1.54 2.41 -8.85
C ASN A 35 -1.43 2.76 -7.37
N LEU A 36 -1.33 4.05 -7.11
CA LEU A 36 -1.22 4.55 -5.75
C LEU A 36 -2.04 5.83 -5.65
N ASN A 37 -2.92 5.90 -4.68
CA ASN A 37 -3.76 7.07 -4.45
C ASN A 37 -3.72 7.43 -2.97
N VAL A 38 -3.51 8.71 -2.68
CA VAL A 38 -3.52 9.23 -1.31
C VAL A 38 -4.61 10.27 -1.22
N ALA A 39 -5.49 10.11 -0.27
CA ALA A 39 -6.60 11.03 -0.07
C ALA A 39 -6.64 11.52 1.39
N PRO A 40 -7.03 12.77 1.61
CA PRO A 40 -7.20 13.28 2.96
C PRO A 40 -8.39 12.61 3.65
N THR A 41 -8.34 12.60 4.99
CA THR A 41 -9.47 12.18 5.80
C THR A 41 -10.00 13.40 6.56
N GLN A 42 -11.00 13.17 7.41
CA GLN A 42 -11.49 14.24 8.27
C GLN A 42 -10.44 14.67 9.31
N ASP A 43 -9.52 13.77 9.63
CA ASP A 43 -8.41 14.06 10.54
C ASP A 43 -7.22 14.53 9.71
N GLU A 44 -6.78 15.77 9.93
CA GLU A 44 -5.69 16.37 9.17
C GLU A 44 -4.35 15.64 9.36
N THR A 45 -4.23 14.86 10.41
CA THR A 45 -2.99 14.13 10.69
C THR A 45 -2.95 12.76 10.04
N VAL A 46 -4.04 12.35 9.38
CA VAL A 46 -4.18 11.01 8.81
C VAL A 46 -4.64 11.09 7.36
N SER A 47 -4.02 10.30 6.52
CA SER A 47 -4.44 10.13 5.12
C SER A 47 -4.83 8.69 4.85
N ARG A 48 -5.70 8.51 3.87
CA ARG A 48 -6.06 7.19 3.37
C ARG A 48 -5.23 6.88 2.13
N LEU A 49 -4.54 5.78 2.19
CA LEU A 49 -3.74 5.30 1.07
C LEU A 49 -4.48 4.13 0.43
N THR A 50 -4.70 4.22 -0.87
CA THR A 50 -5.26 3.11 -1.65
C THR A 50 -4.20 2.68 -2.64
N LEU A 51 -3.87 1.41 -2.63
CA LEU A 51 -2.78 0.86 -3.41
C LEU A 51 -3.31 -0.33 -4.20
N VAL A 52 -3.02 -0.34 -5.49
CA VAL A 52 -3.35 -1.46 -6.37
C VAL A 52 -2.06 -2.17 -6.73
N THR A 53 -2.01 -3.46 -6.45
CA THR A 53 -0.81 -4.24 -6.67
C THR A 53 -1.14 -5.59 -7.26
N TYR A 54 -0.20 -6.14 -8.02
CA TYR A 54 -0.25 -7.52 -8.48
C TYR A 54 0.76 -8.32 -7.69
N CYS A 55 0.31 -9.41 -7.11
CA CYS A 55 1.20 -10.30 -6.37
C CYS A 55 0.58 -11.67 -6.20
N ASP A 56 1.42 -12.62 -5.80
CA ASP A 56 0.99 -13.95 -5.42
C ASP A 56 0.21 -13.87 -4.10
N GLU A 57 -0.82 -14.67 -3.97
CA GLU A 57 -1.62 -14.71 -2.74
C GLU A 57 -0.78 -15.01 -1.51
N LYS A 58 0.26 -15.81 -1.66
CA LYS A 58 1.16 -16.11 -0.54
C LYS A 58 1.85 -14.87 -0.01
N LEU A 59 2.20 -13.95 -0.89
CA LEU A 59 2.81 -12.69 -0.48
C LEU A 59 1.80 -11.81 0.28
N MET A 60 0.55 -11.83 -0.16
CA MET A 60 -0.50 -11.07 0.53
C MET A 60 -0.70 -11.55 1.96
N GLU A 61 -0.61 -12.84 2.19
CA GLU A 61 -0.76 -13.39 3.53
C GLU A 61 0.31 -12.87 4.48
N GLN A 62 1.49 -12.56 3.97
CA GLN A 62 2.57 -12.04 4.80
C GLN A 62 2.32 -10.60 5.25
N ILE A 63 1.50 -9.86 4.54
CA ILE A 63 1.21 -8.46 4.86
C ILE A 63 0.06 -8.34 5.86
N ASN A 64 -0.90 -9.22 5.74
CA ASN A 64 -2.00 -9.26 6.68
C ASN A 64 -1.56 -9.93 7.99
#